data_853d70ed87fdbe399a44e1945441357a
#
_entry.id   853d70ed87fdbe399a44e1945441357a
#
_cell.length_a   1.000
_cell.length_b   1.000
_cell.length_c   1.000
_cell.angle_alpha   90.00
_cell.angle_beta   90.00
_cell.angle_gamma   90.00
#
_symmetry.space_group_name_H-M   'P 1'
#
loop_
_entity.id
_entity.type
_entity.pdbx_description
1 polymer ?
#
loop_
_entity_poly.entity_id
_entity_poly.type
_entity_poly.pdbx_seq_one_letter_code
_entity_poly.pdbx_strand_id
1 'polypeptide(L)'
;VGSEMCIRDRNMDSAVFDTALEEAVKRFQQRHNLTPDGAVGKQTLAAMNVPVETRIDQIVINMERYRWLKRTLMGDRLVAVNIAGFEAVAGKPGKFDVTMPVIVGKTYHETPVFSDTIKYVVFNPYWNLTPSIASNETLPKLKKDSHYLKKHNMRIFKGWGPDAPELDATKIDWSKVSKKDMNRYRVRQDPGPDNALGTVKLVFPNKYNVYLHDTPAHGLFKKEQRAFSHGCIRMDRPAEMAAWVLGGEEKGWSLARVNEIIASRKRQVAVLDQPVPVYILYRTAFVNPEDNTLYFYEDVYGRDKLLAKALFGPGS
;
A
#
# COMPACT_ATOMS: atom_id res chain seq x y z
N VAL A 1 14.96 23.09 5.03
CA VAL A 1 15.85 24.27 4.92
C VAL A 1 16.84 24.28 6.07
N GLY A 2 16.44 24.09 7.34
CA GLY A 2 17.34 24.17 8.48
C GLY A 2 18.40 23.06 8.59
N SER A 3 18.11 21.81 8.20
CA SER A 3 19.03 20.68 8.38
C SER A 3 20.15 20.63 7.31
N GLU A 4 19.86 21.09 6.11
CA GLU A 4 20.86 21.15 5.03
C GLU A 4 21.83 22.33 5.24
N MET A 5 21.35 23.43 5.79
CA MET A 5 22.17 24.55 6.22
C MET A 5 23.15 24.14 7.33
N CYS A 6 22.73 23.31 8.30
CA CYS A 6 23.63 22.83 9.36
C CYS A 6 24.77 21.93 8.85
N ILE A 7 24.56 21.23 7.74
CA ILE A 7 25.64 20.45 7.08
C ILE A 7 26.56 21.38 6.28
N ARG A 8 26.02 22.44 5.67
CA ARG A 8 26.75 23.39 4.82
C ARG A 8 27.58 24.41 5.59
N ASP A 9 27.07 24.87 6.75
CA ASP A 9 27.68 25.98 7.53
C ASP A 9 28.65 25.49 8.62
N ARG A 10 28.93 24.18 8.69
CA ARG A 10 29.97 23.66 9.56
C ARG A 10 31.34 24.02 9.01
N ASN A 11 32.21 24.45 9.93
CA ASN A 11 33.62 24.69 9.67
C ASN A 11 34.17 23.46 8.95
N MET A 12 34.50 23.59 7.67
CA MET A 12 34.93 22.48 6.79
C MET A 12 36.22 21.78 7.25
N ASP A 13 36.86 22.30 8.27
CA ASP A 13 38.12 21.77 8.83
C ASP A 13 37.91 20.66 9.88
N SER A 14 36.67 20.34 10.25
CA SER A 14 36.39 19.25 11.20
C SER A 14 36.12 17.94 10.49
N ALA A 15 37.03 17.01 10.51
CA ALA A 15 36.85 15.62 10.07
C ALA A 15 36.03 14.75 11.05
N VAL A 16 35.40 15.38 12.08
CA VAL A 16 34.70 14.66 13.14
C VAL A 16 33.22 14.48 12.77
N PHE A 17 32.81 13.23 12.70
CA PHE A 17 31.38 12.85 12.60
C PHE A 17 30.80 12.83 14.02
N ASP A 18 30.29 13.96 14.49
CA ASP A 18 29.74 14.11 15.83
C ASP A 18 28.22 13.83 15.87
N THR A 19 27.65 13.78 17.08
CA THR A 19 26.23 13.52 17.33
C THR A 19 25.32 14.49 16.60
N ALA A 20 25.70 15.77 16.46
CA ALA A 20 24.88 16.74 15.77
C ALA A 20 24.81 16.47 14.25
N LEU A 21 25.91 16.02 13.66
CA LEU A 21 25.96 15.59 12.27
C LEU A 21 25.19 14.29 12.07
N GLU A 22 25.31 13.33 12.98
CA GLU A 22 24.52 12.08 12.96
C GLU A 22 23.02 12.37 12.96
N GLU A 23 22.55 13.24 13.84
CA GLU A 23 21.14 13.65 13.89
C GLU A 23 20.68 14.40 12.62
N ALA A 24 21.55 15.21 12.02
CA ALA A 24 21.27 15.84 10.74
C ALA A 24 21.12 14.81 9.61
N VAL A 25 21.99 13.79 9.58
CA VAL A 25 21.90 12.67 8.63
C VAL A 25 20.62 11.88 8.85
N LYS A 26 20.24 11.55 10.08
CA LYS A 26 18.98 10.85 10.37
C LYS A 26 17.77 11.64 9.89
N ARG A 27 17.71 12.96 10.13
CA ARG A 27 16.65 13.83 9.59
C ARG A 27 16.63 13.85 8.07
N PHE A 28 17.81 13.90 7.43
CA PHE A 28 17.91 13.81 5.97
C PHE A 28 17.37 12.49 5.46
N GLN A 29 17.78 11.37 6.06
CA GLN A 29 17.32 10.02 5.70
C GLN A 29 15.80 9.89 5.82
N GLN A 30 15.22 10.37 6.93
CA GLN A 30 13.77 10.36 7.15
C GLN A 30 13.02 11.12 6.05
N ARG A 31 13.51 12.31 5.67
CA ARG A 31 12.89 13.12 4.60
C ARG A 31 13.01 12.49 3.21
N HIS A 32 13.90 11.53 3.04
CA HIS A 32 14.13 10.83 1.77
C HIS A 32 13.62 9.37 1.79
N ASN A 33 12.78 9.02 2.77
CA ASN A 33 12.23 7.67 2.97
C ASN A 33 13.31 6.58 3.06
N LEU A 34 14.45 6.92 3.68
CA LEU A 34 15.53 6.01 4.00
C LEU A 34 15.47 5.63 5.47
N THR A 35 16.08 4.51 5.84
CA THR A 35 16.20 4.12 7.25
C THR A 35 17.04 5.18 8.00
N PRO A 36 16.50 5.84 9.06
CA PRO A 36 17.18 6.90 9.77
C PRO A 36 18.20 6.33 10.78
N ASP A 37 19.21 5.61 10.30
CA ASP A 37 20.26 4.97 11.10
C ASP A 37 21.47 5.87 11.36
N GLY A 38 21.54 7.04 10.70
CA GLY A 38 22.68 7.97 10.78
C GLY A 38 23.88 7.56 9.93
N ALA A 39 23.86 6.39 9.29
CA ALA A 39 24.98 5.93 8.45
C ALA A 39 24.88 6.50 7.03
N VAL A 40 25.95 7.14 6.55
CA VAL A 40 26.03 7.65 5.18
C VAL A 40 26.41 6.52 4.22
N GLY A 41 25.45 5.61 3.99
CA GLY A 41 25.58 4.50 3.06
C GLY A 41 25.33 4.93 1.61
N LYS A 42 25.36 3.94 0.70
CA LYS A 42 25.19 4.16 -0.75
C LYS A 42 23.89 4.90 -1.11
N GLN A 43 22.77 4.56 -0.49
CA GLN A 43 21.48 5.18 -0.75
C GLN A 43 21.41 6.61 -0.22
N THR A 44 21.92 6.86 0.99
CA THR A 44 22.01 8.20 1.57
C THR A 44 22.86 9.10 0.68
N LEU A 45 24.02 8.62 0.25
CA LEU A 45 24.91 9.38 -0.64
C LEU A 45 24.26 9.65 -2.01
N ALA A 46 23.57 8.67 -2.58
CA ALA A 46 22.83 8.86 -3.83
C ALA A 46 21.75 9.95 -3.70
N ALA A 47 21.00 9.96 -2.59
CA ALA A 47 19.98 10.97 -2.31
C ALA A 47 20.57 12.38 -2.12
N MET A 48 21.74 12.48 -1.46
CA MET A 48 22.48 13.74 -1.27
C MET A 48 23.01 14.32 -2.59
N ASN A 49 23.39 13.47 -3.53
CA ASN A 49 23.96 13.86 -4.81
C ASN A 49 22.93 14.18 -5.89
N VAL A 50 21.62 14.13 -5.59
CA VAL A 50 20.59 14.55 -6.56
C VAL A 50 20.68 16.06 -6.76
N PRO A 51 20.87 16.56 -8.02
CA PRO A 51 20.97 17.98 -8.32
C PRO A 51 19.75 18.78 -7.84
N VAL A 52 19.98 20.04 -7.46
CA VAL A 52 18.89 20.92 -6.97
C VAL A 52 17.84 21.16 -8.06
N GLU A 53 18.24 21.25 -9.32
CA GLU A 53 17.34 21.40 -10.48
C GLU A 53 16.36 20.22 -10.55
N THR A 54 16.86 18.99 -10.39
CA THR A 54 16.02 17.78 -10.33
C THR A 54 15.01 17.83 -9.18
N ARG A 55 15.41 18.40 -8.03
CA ARG A 55 14.49 18.58 -6.88
C ARG A 55 13.43 19.65 -7.16
N ILE A 56 13.79 20.73 -7.86
CA ILE A 56 12.85 21.76 -8.29
C ILE A 56 11.83 21.16 -9.25
N ASP A 57 12.27 20.41 -10.26
CA ASP A 57 11.39 19.72 -11.19
C ASP A 57 10.44 18.76 -10.47
N GLN A 58 10.97 18.00 -9.51
CA GLN A 58 10.17 17.10 -8.67
C GLN A 58 9.07 17.85 -7.89
N ILE A 59 9.37 19.04 -7.37
CA ILE A 59 8.37 19.91 -6.71
C ILE A 59 7.31 20.36 -7.71
N VAL A 60 7.70 20.88 -8.86
CA VAL A 60 6.78 21.37 -9.91
C VAL A 60 5.84 20.25 -10.38
N ILE A 61 6.37 19.06 -10.64
CA ILE A 61 5.60 17.86 -10.99
C ILE A 61 4.55 17.54 -9.91
N ASN A 62 4.91 17.61 -8.66
CA ASN A 62 3.97 17.32 -7.58
C ASN A 62 2.96 18.45 -7.34
N MET A 63 3.33 19.71 -7.59
CA MET A 63 2.37 20.82 -7.62
C MET A 63 1.29 20.59 -8.70
N GLU A 64 1.66 20.10 -9.87
CA GLU A 64 0.69 19.73 -10.91
C GLU A 64 -0.22 18.60 -10.45
N ARG A 65 0.30 17.54 -9.81
CA ARG A 65 -0.50 16.46 -9.25
C ARG A 65 -1.52 16.94 -8.22
N TYR A 66 -1.18 17.97 -7.43
CA TYR A 66 -2.12 18.57 -6.48
C TYR A 66 -3.30 19.26 -7.16
N ARG A 67 -3.15 19.78 -8.38
CA ARG A 67 -4.25 20.38 -9.16
C ARG A 67 -5.29 19.36 -9.60
N TRP A 68 -4.89 18.09 -9.74
CA TRP A 68 -5.80 17.00 -10.13
C TRP A 68 -6.70 16.53 -8.99
N LEU A 69 -6.39 16.91 -7.76
CA LEU A 69 -7.19 16.52 -6.59
C LEU A 69 -8.49 17.32 -6.56
N LYS A 70 -9.61 16.63 -6.55
CA LYS A 70 -10.92 17.25 -6.37
C LYS A 70 -11.07 17.72 -4.91
N ARG A 71 -10.92 19.01 -4.66
CA ARG A 71 -11.04 19.62 -3.32
C ARG A 71 -12.39 19.35 -2.65
N THR A 72 -13.45 19.16 -3.41
CA THR A 72 -14.80 18.87 -2.92
C THR A 72 -14.93 17.50 -2.24
N LEU A 73 -13.95 16.60 -2.39
CA LEU A 73 -13.93 15.29 -1.73
C LEU A 73 -13.13 15.28 -0.42
N MET A 74 -12.46 16.38 -0.07
CA MET A 74 -11.72 16.52 1.19
C MET A 74 -12.70 16.86 2.32
N GLY A 75 -13.36 15.83 2.84
CA GLY A 75 -14.17 15.93 4.06
C GLY A 75 -13.30 15.97 5.32
N ASP A 76 -13.97 16.11 6.48
CA ASP A 76 -13.31 16.08 7.79
C ASP A 76 -12.68 14.74 8.16
N ARG A 77 -12.94 13.69 7.38
CA ARG A 77 -12.36 12.36 7.56
C ARG A 77 -11.95 11.79 6.21
N LEU A 78 -10.72 11.35 6.10
CA LEU A 78 -10.20 10.69 4.88
C LEU A 78 -9.16 9.63 5.21
N VAL A 79 -8.95 8.71 4.27
CA VAL A 79 -7.79 7.83 4.19
C VAL A 79 -6.99 8.25 2.96
N ALA A 80 -5.69 8.42 3.10
CA ALA A 80 -4.81 8.67 1.96
C ALA A 80 -3.67 7.66 1.95
N VAL A 81 -3.35 7.15 0.78
CA VAL A 81 -2.18 6.28 0.55
C VAL A 81 -1.24 7.00 -0.38
N ASN A 82 -0.01 7.24 0.06
CA ASN A 82 1.05 7.72 -0.82
C ASN A 82 1.87 6.52 -1.32
N ILE A 83 1.70 6.17 -2.59
CA ILE A 83 2.38 5.03 -3.22
C ILE A 83 3.90 5.19 -3.15
N ALA A 84 4.43 6.36 -3.50
CA ALA A 84 5.87 6.62 -3.52
C ALA A 84 6.51 6.60 -2.12
N GLY A 85 5.74 6.96 -1.08
CA GLY A 85 6.18 6.91 0.32
C GLY A 85 5.91 5.57 1.00
N PHE A 86 5.18 4.66 0.36
CA PHE A 86 4.75 3.40 0.97
C PHE A 86 4.06 3.61 2.32
N GLU A 87 3.19 4.60 2.40
CA GLU A 87 2.54 5.04 3.62
C GLU A 87 1.04 5.23 3.41
N ALA A 88 0.27 4.90 4.42
CA ALA A 88 -1.14 5.25 4.53
C ALA A 88 -1.37 6.07 5.79
N VAL A 89 -2.23 7.09 5.66
CA VAL A 89 -2.68 7.92 6.75
C VAL A 89 -4.19 7.95 6.81
N ALA A 90 -4.75 8.11 8.00
CA ALA A 90 -6.16 8.38 8.22
C ALA A 90 -6.33 9.53 9.21
N GLY A 91 -7.24 10.45 8.92
CA GLY A 91 -7.42 11.65 9.75
C GLY A 91 -8.18 12.75 9.04
N LYS A 92 -7.94 13.97 9.48
CA LYS A 92 -8.37 15.20 8.82
C LYS A 92 -7.23 15.74 7.95
N PRO A 93 -7.51 16.58 6.93
CA PRO A 93 -6.47 17.32 6.26
C PRO A 93 -5.60 18.09 7.26
N GLY A 94 -4.30 17.82 7.28
CA GLY A 94 -3.32 18.48 8.18
C GLY A 94 -3.17 17.86 9.57
N LYS A 95 -3.99 16.85 9.94
CA LYS A 95 -3.84 16.14 11.22
C LYS A 95 -4.24 14.68 11.05
N PHE A 96 -3.30 13.78 11.26
CA PHE A 96 -3.53 12.36 11.09
C PHE A 96 -3.61 11.64 12.45
N ASP A 97 -4.65 10.82 12.60
CA ASP A 97 -4.88 10.00 13.80
C ASP A 97 -4.17 8.64 13.65
N VAL A 98 -4.03 8.16 12.41
CA VAL A 98 -3.38 6.89 12.07
C VAL A 98 -2.41 7.12 10.93
N THR A 99 -1.16 6.69 11.12
CA THR A 99 -0.11 6.66 10.08
C THR A 99 0.58 5.31 10.12
N MET A 100 0.71 4.65 8.97
CA MET A 100 1.30 3.31 8.92
C MET A 100 1.99 3.02 7.60
N PRO A 101 3.02 2.13 7.60
CA PRO A 101 3.59 1.58 6.39
C PRO A 101 2.55 0.78 5.58
N VAL A 102 2.69 0.82 4.25
CA VAL A 102 1.94 -0.04 3.34
C VAL A 102 2.86 -0.70 2.32
N ILE A 103 2.35 -1.81 1.75
CA ILE A 103 2.96 -2.48 0.60
C ILE A 103 2.05 -2.22 -0.60
N VAL A 104 2.62 -1.71 -1.68
CA VAL A 104 1.94 -1.38 -2.93
C VAL A 104 2.30 -2.37 -4.05
N GLY A 105 1.73 -2.19 -5.22
CA GLY A 105 1.99 -3.02 -6.40
C GLY A 105 3.44 -2.99 -6.86
N LYS A 106 3.89 -4.10 -7.46
CA LYS A 106 5.17 -4.16 -8.18
C LYS A 106 5.14 -3.23 -9.39
N THR A 107 6.30 -2.89 -9.94
CA THR A 107 6.43 -2.02 -11.12
C THR A 107 5.71 -2.53 -12.37
N TYR A 108 5.52 -3.84 -12.50
CA TYR A 108 4.75 -4.47 -13.59
C TYR A 108 3.30 -4.82 -13.19
N HIS A 109 2.88 -4.48 -11.97
CA HIS A 109 1.53 -4.58 -11.43
C HIS A 109 1.24 -3.36 -10.55
N GLU A 110 1.36 -2.18 -11.13
CA GLU A 110 1.28 -0.92 -10.40
C GLU A 110 -0.06 -0.73 -9.66
N THR A 111 0.02 -0.14 -8.49
CA THR A 111 -1.16 0.42 -7.83
C THR A 111 -1.59 1.67 -8.61
N PRO A 112 -2.85 1.75 -9.12
CA PRO A 112 -3.33 2.92 -9.85
C PRO A 112 -3.54 4.11 -8.91
N VAL A 113 -3.44 5.33 -9.47
CA VAL A 113 -3.78 6.59 -8.78
C VAL A 113 -5.24 6.91 -9.05
N PHE A 114 -6.05 7.02 -8.02
CA PHE A 114 -7.47 7.37 -8.10
C PHE A 114 -8.01 7.74 -6.72
N SER A 115 -9.23 8.25 -6.68
CA SER A 115 -10.00 8.46 -5.45
C SER A 115 -11.31 7.70 -5.52
N ASP A 116 -11.77 7.24 -4.37
CA ASP A 116 -13.04 6.53 -4.20
C ASP A 116 -13.51 6.70 -2.74
N THR A 117 -14.43 5.86 -2.29
CA THR A 117 -15.02 5.93 -0.96
C THR A 117 -15.09 4.55 -0.33
N ILE A 118 -14.48 4.37 0.84
CA ILE A 118 -14.59 3.14 1.63
C ILE A 118 -16.03 3.00 2.12
N LYS A 119 -16.67 1.89 1.78
CA LYS A 119 -18.09 1.63 2.09
C LYS A 119 -18.28 0.57 3.17
N TYR A 120 -17.39 -0.39 3.27
CA TYR A 120 -17.48 -1.45 4.27
C TYR A 120 -16.13 -2.08 4.57
N VAL A 121 -16.04 -2.66 5.76
CA VAL A 121 -14.93 -3.47 6.23
C VAL A 121 -15.35 -4.94 6.25
N VAL A 122 -14.48 -5.81 5.78
CA VAL A 122 -14.68 -7.26 5.88
C VAL A 122 -13.62 -7.81 6.82
N PHE A 123 -14.07 -8.37 7.93
CA PHE A 123 -13.25 -9.14 8.86
C PHE A 123 -13.20 -10.61 8.47
N ASN A 124 -12.05 -11.22 8.63
CA ASN A 124 -11.79 -12.61 8.25
C ASN A 124 -12.27 -12.90 6.81
N PRO A 125 -11.74 -12.17 5.80
CA PRO A 125 -12.26 -12.22 4.44
C PRO A 125 -11.96 -13.55 3.75
N TYR A 126 -12.86 -13.95 2.85
CA TYR A 126 -12.48 -14.87 1.80
C TYR A 126 -11.58 -14.17 0.77
N TRP A 127 -10.56 -14.85 0.30
CA TRP A 127 -9.80 -14.39 -0.85
C TRP A 127 -10.21 -15.16 -2.11
N ASN A 128 -10.99 -14.53 -2.98
CA ASN A 128 -11.24 -15.06 -4.31
C ASN A 128 -10.08 -14.65 -5.21
N LEU A 129 -9.38 -15.64 -5.77
CA LEU A 129 -8.25 -15.40 -6.66
C LEU A 129 -8.76 -14.75 -7.95
N THR A 130 -8.04 -13.73 -8.43
CA THR A 130 -8.30 -13.19 -9.76
C THR A 130 -7.97 -14.24 -10.83
N PRO A 131 -8.60 -14.21 -12.02
CA PRO A 131 -8.27 -15.11 -13.12
C PRO A 131 -6.78 -15.14 -13.45
N SER A 132 -6.10 -14.00 -13.38
CA SER A 132 -4.66 -13.90 -13.62
C SER A 132 -3.84 -14.68 -12.60
N ILE A 133 -4.10 -14.52 -11.29
CA ILE A 133 -3.41 -15.25 -10.23
C ILE A 133 -3.73 -16.74 -10.32
N ALA A 134 -5.00 -17.09 -10.54
CA ALA A 134 -5.41 -18.48 -10.68
C ALA A 134 -4.70 -19.19 -11.85
N SER A 135 -4.60 -18.53 -13.00
CA SER A 135 -4.02 -19.12 -14.22
C SER A 135 -2.48 -19.09 -14.24
N ASN A 136 -1.86 -18.02 -13.71
CA ASN A 136 -0.40 -17.85 -13.83
C ASN A 136 0.38 -18.40 -12.63
N GLU A 137 -0.24 -18.43 -11.44
CA GLU A 137 0.44 -18.84 -10.21
C GLU A 137 -0.12 -20.15 -9.63
N THR A 138 -1.46 -20.31 -9.61
CA THR A 138 -2.09 -21.47 -8.97
C THR A 138 -2.10 -22.69 -9.89
N LEU A 139 -2.47 -22.54 -11.15
CA LEU A 139 -2.51 -23.65 -12.10
C LEU A 139 -1.17 -24.40 -12.25
N PRO A 140 0.00 -23.73 -12.36
CA PRO A 140 1.28 -24.46 -12.40
C PRO A 140 1.55 -25.29 -11.15
N LYS A 141 1.06 -24.85 -9.99
CA LYS A 141 1.20 -25.58 -8.71
C LYS A 141 0.25 -26.77 -8.66
N LEU A 142 -0.98 -26.61 -9.14
CA LEU A 142 -1.97 -27.70 -9.27
C LEU A 142 -1.53 -28.78 -10.25
N LYS A 143 -0.84 -28.42 -11.34
CA LYS A 143 -0.25 -29.39 -12.27
C LYS A 143 0.84 -30.25 -11.63
N LYS A 144 1.52 -29.72 -10.60
CA LYS A 144 2.56 -30.45 -9.84
C LYS A 144 1.97 -31.23 -8.66
N ASP A 145 0.94 -30.68 -8.01
CA ASP A 145 0.34 -31.25 -6.81
C ASP A 145 -1.16 -30.93 -6.76
N SER A 146 -2.00 -31.91 -7.04
CA SER A 146 -3.47 -31.76 -7.01
C SER A 146 -4.01 -31.46 -5.60
N HIS A 147 -3.23 -31.73 -4.53
CA HIS A 147 -3.58 -31.41 -3.15
C HIS A 147 -3.19 -29.97 -2.75
N TYR A 148 -2.59 -29.19 -3.65
CA TYR A 148 -2.12 -27.83 -3.37
C TYR A 148 -3.20 -26.96 -2.71
N LEU A 149 -4.44 -26.98 -3.23
CA LEU A 149 -5.53 -26.17 -2.69
C LEU A 149 -5.84 -26.54 -1.24
N LYS A 150 -5.93 -27.84 -0.94
CA LYS A 150 -6.21 -28.32 0.43
C LYS A 150 -5.11 -27.91 1.41
N LYS A 151 -3.84 -28.01 1.00
CA LYS A 151 -2.68 -27.60 1.83
C LYS A 151 -2.66 -26.12 2.16
N HIS A 152 -3.29 -25.28 1.32
CA HIS A 152 -3.35 -23.81 1.49
C HIS A 152 -4.73 -23.30 1.91
N ASN A 153 -5.59 -24.14 2.47
CA ASN A 153 -6.96 -23.79 2.88
C ASN A 153 -7.77 -23.13 1.75
N MET A 154 -7.62 -23.67 0.55
CA MET A 154 -8.31 -23.19 -0.65
C MET A 154 -9.35 -24.19 -1.14
N ARG A 155 -10.42 -23.68 -1.74
CA ARG A 155 -11.48 -24.44 -2.40
C ARG A 155 -11.63 -24.01 -3.84
N ILE A 156 -12.19 -24.87 -4.67
CA ILE A 156 -12.47 -24.59 -6.08
C ILE A 156 -13.95 -24.81 -6.39
N PHE A 157 -14.52 -23.94 -7.19
CA PHE A 157 -15.94 -23.96 -7.57
C PHE A 157 -16.06 -23.89 -9.08
N LYS A 158 -17.08 -24.58 -9.65
CA LYS A 158 -17.39 -24.51 -11.08
C LYS A 158 -18.26 -23.30 -11.36
N GLY A 159 -17.62 -22.18 -11.74
CA GLY A 159 -18.30 -20.90 -12.00
C GLY A 159 -18.14 -19.88 -10.86
N TRP A 160 -18.74 -18.70 -11.08
CA TRP A 160 -18.55 -17.52 -10.23
C TRP A 160 -19.80 -17.13 -9.41
N GLY A 161 -20.91 -17.80 -9.67
CA GLY A 161 -22.18 -17.54 -8.96
C GLY A 161 -22.10 -17.89 -7.46
N PRO A 162 -23.03 -17.37 -6.64
CA PRO A 162 -23.10 -17.69 -5.21
C PRO A 162 -23.28 -19.19 -4.97
N ASP A 163 -24.11 -19.85 -5.79
CA ASP A 163 -24.46 -21.27 -5.67
C ASP A 163 -23.60 -22.19 -6.55
N ALA A 164 -22.43 -21.69 -7.01
CA ALA A 164 -21.52 -22.47 -7.81
C ALA A 164 -21.08 -23.73 -7.03
N PRO A 165 -21.21 -24.97 -7.63
CA PRO A 165 -20.87 -26.19 -6.94
C PRO A 165 -19.37 -26.25 -6.63
N GLU A 166 -19.06 -26.69 -5.42
CA GLU A 166 -17.68 -27.00 -5.01
C GLU A 166 -17.19 -28.26 -5.70
N LEU A 167 -15.95 -28.25 -6.16
CA LEU A 167 -15.31 -29.37 -6.83
C LEU A 167 -14.20 -29.94 -5.97
N ASP A 168 -13.96 -31.22 -6.10
CA ASP A 168 -12.77 -31.87 -5.56
C ASP A 168 -11.59 -31.69 -6.53
N ALA A 169 -10.64 -30.84 -6.14
CA ALA A 169 -9.46 -30.54 -6.94
C ALA A 169 -8.61 -31.78 -7.27
N THR A 170 -8.67 -32.82 -6.44
CA THR A 170 -7.90 -34.07 -6.65
C THR A 170 -8.47 -34.93 -7.76
N LYS A 171 -9.74 -34.74 -8.13
CA LYS A 171 -10.43 -35.46 -9.21
C LYS A 171 -10.33 -34.77 -10.56
N ILE A 172 -9.70 -33.60 -10.63
CA ILE A 172 -9.50 -32.85 -11.88
C ILE A 172 -8.15 -33.21 -12.48
N ASP A 173 -8.16 -33.59 -13.76
CA ASP A 173 -6.92 -33.79 -14.52
C ASP A 173 -6.31 -32.44 -14.92
N TRP A 174 -5.49 -31.89 -14.03
CA TRP A 174 -4.85 -30.58 -14.20
C TRP A 174 -3.91 -30.52 -15.40
N SER A 175 -3.39 -31.65 -15.89
CA SER A 175 -2.52 -31.67 -17.07
C SER A 175 -3.24 -31.17 -18.31
N LYS A 176 -4.56 -31.44 -18.41
CA LYS A 176 -5.44 -31.02 -19.51
C LYS A 176 -6.04 -29.63 -19.36
N VAL A 177 -5.89 -29.00 -18.19
CA VAL A 177 -6.45 -27.67 -17.94
C VAL A 177 -5.51 -26.59 -18.47
N SER A 178 -6.02 -25.76 -19.40
CA SER A 178 -5.29 -24.60 -19.92
C SER A 178 -5.49 -23.36 -19.03
N LYS A 179 -4.66 -22.32 -19.23
CA LYS A 179 -4.85 -21.02 -18.57
C LYS A 179 -6.23 -20.42 -18.84
N LYS A 180 -6.78 -20.59 -20.06
CA LYS A 180 -8.11 -20.11 -20.45
C LYS A 180 -9.22 -20.86 -19.71
N ASP A 181 -9.04 -22.15 -19.46
CA ASP A 181 -10.01 -22.95 -18.73
C ASP A 181 -10.14 -22.54 -17.26
N MET A 182 -9.05 -21.98 -16.67
CA MET A 182 -9.10 -21.47 -15.30
C MET A 182 -10.16 -20.37 -15.09
N ASN A 183 -10.55 -19.66 -16.13
CA ASN A 183 -11.64 -18.65 -16.04
C ASN A 183 -13.02 -19.25 -15.70
N ARG A 184 -13.18 -20.57 -15.90
CA ARG A 184 -14.41 -21.30 -15.57
C ARG A 184 -14.48 -21.68 -14.10
N TYR A 185 -13.37 -21.54 -13.37
CA TYR A 185 -13.26 -21.89 -11.97
C TYR A 185 -13.10 -20.65 -11.10
N ARG A 186 -13.74 -20.65 -9.96
CA ARG A 186 -13.47 -19.73 -8.86
C ARG A 186 -12.63 -20.46 -7.82
N VAL A 187 -11.39 -20.04 -7.63
CA VAL A 187 -10.55 -20.50 -6.53
C VAL A 187 -10.69 -19.50 -5.39
N ARG A 188 -11.03 -20.00 -4.20
CA ARG A 188 -11.25 -19.21 -3.00
C ARG A 188 -10.40 -19.74 -1.86
N GLN A 189 -9.67 -18.88 -1.18
CA GLN A 189 -9.03 -19.19 0.09
C GLN A 189 -9.96 -18.79 1.23
N ASP A 190 -10.17 -19.71 2.17
CA ASP A 190 -10.99 -19.47 3.35
C ASP A 190 -10.22 -18.65 4.41
N PRO A 191 -10.92 -18.02 5.40
CA PRO A 191 -10.27 -17.33 6.50
C PRO A 191 -9.30 -18.22 7.26
N GLY A 192 -8.18 -17.68 7.67
CA GLY A 192 -7.15 -18.40 8.40
C GLY A 192 -5.84 -17.61 8.47
N PRO A 193 -4.86 -18.12 9.25
CA PRO A 193 -3.58 -17.41 9.46
C PRO A 193 -2.78 -17.19 8.17
N ASP A 194 -2.95 -18.10 7.19
CA ASP A 194 -2.25 -18.04 5.90
C ASP A 194 -3.06 -17.36 4.79
N ASN A 195 -4.25 -16.79 5.12
CA ASN A 195 -5.04 -16.11 4.10
C ASN A 195 -4.28 -14.90 3.54
N ALA A 196 -4.16 -14.83 2.21
CA ALA A 196 -3.37 -13.79 1.55
C ALA A 196 -3.89 -12.37 1.81
N LEU A 197 -5.17 -12.22 2.17
CA LEU A 197 -5.77 -10.93 2.57
C LEU A 197 -5.70 -10.68 4.08
N GLY A 198 -5.09 -11.60 4.84
CA GLY A 198 -5.03 -11.53 6.30
C GLY A 198 -6.41 -11.50 6.95
N THR A 199 -6.56 -10.68 7.97
CA THR A 199 -7.74 -10.65 8.85
C THR A 199 -8.73 -9.53 8.55
N VAL A 200 -8.31 -8.49 7.79
CA VAL A 200 -9.11 -7.29 7.52
C VAL A 200 -8.98 -6.87 6.06
N LYS A 201 -10.10 -6.47 5.48
CA LYS A 201 -10.18 -5.88 4.14
C LYS A 201 -11.10 -4.67 4.16
N LEU A 202 -10.61 -3.50 3.76
CA LEU A 202 -11.39 -2.27 3.54
C LEU A 202 -11.78 -2.20 2.07
N VAL A 203 -13.06 -2.04 1.78
CA VAL A 203 -13.58 -2.13 0.42
C VAL A 203 -14.17 -0.80 -0.03
N PHE A 204 -13.64 -0.32 -1.14
CA PHE A 204 -14.12 0.81 -1.95
C PHE A 204 -14.31 0.31 -3.38
N PRO A 205 -15.55 -0.02 -3.79
CA PRO A 205 -15.83 -0.61 -5.09
C PRO A 205 -15.35 0.29 -6.24
N ASN A 206 -14.40 -0.17 -7.03
CA ASN A 206 -13.78 0.60 -8.11
C ASN A 206 -13.48 -0.28 -9.32
N LYS A 207 -13.26 0.33 -10.48
CA LYS A 207 -13.00 -0.36 -11.76
C LYS A 207 -11.66 -1.12 -11.80
N TYR A 208 -10.75 -0.84 -10.87
CA TYR A 208 -9.43 -1.48 -10.80
C TYR A 208 -9.41 -2.72 -9.90
N ASN A 209 -10.49 -2.97 -9.16
CA ASN A 209 -10.56 -4.03 -8.14
C ASN A 209 -9.45 -3.92 -7.07
N VAL A 210 -9.04 -2.70 -6.75
CA VAL A 210 -8.06 -2.39 -5.69
C VAL A 210 -8.79 -2.20 -4.37
N TYR A 211 -8.18 -2.65 -3.29
CA TYR A 211 -8.65 -2.50 -1.91
C TYR A 211 -7.46 -2.45 -0.95
N LEU A 212 -7.69 -1.97 0.28
CA LEU A 212 -6.72 -2.07 1.36
C LEU A 212 -6.97 -3.36 2.15
N HIS A 213 -5.92 -4.10 2.51
CA HIS A 213 -6.09 -5.34 3.25
C HIS A 213 -4.87 -5.67 4.12
N ASP A 214 -5.07 -6.60 5.02
CA ASP A 214 -4.02 -7.23 5.82
C ASP A 214 -3.19 -8.24 5.00
N THR A 215 -2.15 -8.80 5.59
CA THR A 215 -1.29 -9.82 4.98
C THR A 215 -0.58 -10.64 6.05
N PRO A 216 -0.38 -11.96 5.86
CA PRO A 216 0.47 -12.75 6.76
C PRO A 216 1.97 -12.42 6.59
N ALA A 217 2.37 -11.70 5.54
CA ALA A 217 3.76 -11.41 5.22
C ALA A 217 4.27 -10.13 5.90
N HIS A 218 4.07 -9.97 7.22
CA HIS A 218 4.42 -8.77 7.97
C HIS A 218 5.91 -8.40 7.92
N GLY A 219 6.80 -9.36 7.73
CA GLY A 219 8.23 -9.09 7.59
C GLY A 219 8.60 -8.16 6.42
N LEU A 220 7.72 -8.06 5.41
CA LEU A 220 7.95 -7.18 4.26
C LEU A 220 7.79 -5.69 4.59
N PHE A 221 7.08 -5.33 5.67
CA PHE A 221 6.97 -3.93 6.10
C PHE A 221 8.29 -3.34 6.61
N LYS A 222 9.24 -4.19 7.01
CA LYS A 222 10.60 -3.78 7.43
C LYS A 222 11.52 -3.40 6.26
N LYS A 223 11.07 -3.61 5.02
CA LYS A 223 11.84 -3.24 3.83
C LYS A 223 11.64 -1.76 3.51
N GLU A 224 12.68 -1.08 3.04
CA GLU A 224 12.59 0.29 2.54
C GLU A 224 11.72 0.36 1.28
N GLN A 225 12.03 -0.46 0.28
CA GLN A 225 11.22 -0.62 -0.92
C GLN A 225 10.10 -1.63 -0.67
N ARG A 226 8.84 -1.17 -0.74
CA ARG A 226 7.66 -1.98 -0.42
C ARG A 226 6.71 -2.16 -1.60
N ALA A 227 7.26 -2.32 -2.81
CA ALA A 227 6.52 -2.59 -4.04
C ALA A 227 6.44 -4.10 -4.33
N PHE A 228 5.58 -4.86 -3.60
CA PHE A 228 5.56 -6.33 -3.67
C PHE A 228 4.20 -6.92 -4.04
N SER A 229 3.10 -6.15 -4.05
CA SER A 229 1.76 -6.67 -4.30
C SER A 229 1.43 -6.80 -5.80
N HIS A 230 0.22 -7.30 -6.10
CA HIS A 230 -0.36 -7.32 -7.44
C HIS A 230 -1.29 -6.11 -7.70
N GLY A 231 -1.01 -4.98 -7.06
CA GLY A 231 -1.76 -3.73 -7.21
C GLY A 231 -2.64 -3.36 -6.00
N CYS A 232 -3.12 -4.32 -5.21
CA CYS A 232 -3.79 -4.03 -3.94
C CYS A 232 -2.80 -3.53 -2.88
N ILE A 233 -3.30 -2.85 -1.85
CA ILE A 233 -2.50 -2.20 -0.84
C ILE A 233 -2.57 -3.00 0.46
N ARG A 234 -1.41 -3.47 0.97
CA ARG A 234 -1.34 -4.18 2.25
C ARG A 234 -1.02 -3.21 3.36
N MET A 235 -1.74 -3.31 4.47
CA MET A 235 -1.61 -2.45 5.65
C MET A 235 -0.81 -3.15 6.75
N ASP A 236 0.05 -2.41 7.44
CA ASP A 236 0.82 -2.94 8.58
C ASP A 236 -0.04 -3.12 9.82
N ARG A 237 -0.93 -2.15 10.13
CA ARG A 237 -1.83 -2.17 11.27
C ARG A 237 -3.30 -2.12 10.84
N PRO A 238 -3.81 -3.22 10.22
CA PRO A 238 -5.15 -3.24 9.60
C PRO A 238 -6.29 -3.11 10.62
N ALA A 239 -6.12 -3.61 11.85
CA ALA A 239 -7.12 -3.51 12.90
C ALA A 239 -7.34 -2.05 13.35
N GLU A 240 -6.27 -1.27 13.50
CA GLU A 240 -6.36 0.16 13.83
C GLU A 240 -7.07 0.94 12.73
N MET A 241 -6.69 0.70 11.48
CA MET A 241 -7.34 1.34 10.33
C MET A 241 -8.83 0.98 10.26
N ALA A 242 -9.19 -0.29 10.51
CA ALA A 242 -10.58 -0.73 10.53
C ALA A 242 -11.37 -0.04 11.66
N ALA A 243 -10.84 0.01 12.87
CA ALA A 243 -11.45 0.70 14.00
C ALA A 243 -11.69 2.18 13.66
N TRP A 244 -10.68 2.86 13.11
CA TRP A 244 -10.78 4.26 12.76
C TRP A 244 -11.85 4.52 11.68
N VAL A 245 -11.87 3.77 10.58
CA VAL A 245 -12.84 4.00 9.48
C VAL A 245 -14.29 3.70 9.93
N LEU A 246 -14.48 2.78 10.87
CA LEU A 246 -15.79 2.43 11.43
C LEU A 246 -16.28 3.44 12.50
N GLY A 247 -15.46 4.43 12.86
CA GLY A 247 -15.84 5.51 13.77
C GLY A 247 -15.27 5.40 15.19
N GLY A 248 -14.38 4.44 15.43
CA GLY A 248 -13.66 4.30 16.69
C GLY A 248 -14.57 4.00 17.89
N GLU A 249 -14.12 4.37 19.07
CA GLU A 249 -14.84 4.13 20.33
C GLU A 249 -16.21 4.81 20.38
N GLU A 250 -16.33 6.00 19.82
CA GLU A 250 -17.58 6.77 19.79
C GLU A 250 -18.73 6.01 19.08
N LYS A 251 -18.38 5.15 18.10
CA LYS A 251 -19.32 4.30 17.38
C LYS A 251 -19.29 2.85 17.87
N GLY A 252 -18.64 2.57 18.99
CA GLY A 252 -18.50 1.24 19.55
C GLY A 252 -17.55 0.31 18.77
N TRP A 253 -16.64 0.87 17.99
CA TRP A 253 -15.62 0.14 17.22
C TRP A 253 -14.22 0.35 17.83
N SER A 254 -14.09 0.06 19.15
CA SER A 254 -12.79 0.07 19.80
C SER A 254 -11.85 -0.96 19.16
N LEU A 255 -10.53 -0.74 19.28
CA LEU A 255 -9.53 -1.69 18.82
C LEU A 255 -9.70 -3.07 19.48
N ALA A 256 -10.11 -3.10 20.76
CA ALA A 256 -10.40 -4.34 21.48
C ALA A 256 -11.53 -5.14 20.81
N ARG A 257 -12.66 -4.49 20.50
CA ARG A 257 -13.79 -5.13 19.79
C ARG A 257 -13.38 -5.62 18.39
N VAL A 258 -12.61 -4.84 17.65
CA VAL A 258 -12.11 -5.26 16.34
C VAL A 258 -11.25 -6.52 16.47
N ASN A 259 -10.36 -6.59 17.46
CA ASN A 259 -9.53 -7.75 17.71
C ASN A 259 -10.34 -8.99 18.16
N GLU A 260 -11.43 -8.82 18.93
CA GLU A 260 -12.36 -9.91 19.28
C GLU A 260 -13.02 -10.51 18.03
N ILE A 261 -13.48 -9.65 17.11
CA ILE A 261 -14.08 -10.08 15.85
C ILE A 261 -13.04 -10.84 14.99
N ILE A 262 -11.83 -10.34 14.92
CA ILE A 262 -10.73 -11.01 14.21
C ILE A 262 -10.45 -12.38 14.85
N ALA A 263 -10.34 -12.45 16.17
CA ALA A 263 -10.08 -13.68 16.91
C ALA A 263 -11.17 -14.73 16.76
N SER A 264 -12.42 -14.32 16.49
CA SER A 264 -13.55 -15.24 16.25
C SER A 264 -13.36 -16.11 15.01
N ARG A 265 -12.46 -15.72 14.09
CA ARG A 265 -12.22 -16.34 12.77
C ARG A 265 -13.46 -16.46 11.87
N LYS A 266 -14.58 -15.88 12.31
CA LYS A 266 -15.82 -15.84 11.52
C LYS A 266 -15.80 -14.64 10.58
N ARG A 267 -16.15 -14.87 9.31
CA ARG A 267 -16.30 -13.78 8.37
C ARG A 267 -17.45 -12.87 8.80
N GLN A 268 -17.15 -11.57 8.93
CA GLN A 268 -18.15 -10.53 9.23
C GLN A 268 -17.96 -9.34 8.30
N VAL A 269 -19.05 -8.71 7.92
CA VAL A 269 -19.05 -7.46 7.13
C VAL A 269 -19.63 -6.36 8.01
N ALA A 270 -18.91 -5.26 8.14
CA ALA A 270 -19.35 -4.05 8.81
C ALA A 270 -19.49 -2.95 7.72
N VAL A 271 -20.71 -2.50 7.49
CA VAL A 271 -20.99 -1.38 6.59
C VAL A 271 -20.76 -0.08 7.35
N LEU A 272 -20.11 0.89 6.72
CA LEU A 272 -19.89 2.19 7.33
C LEU A 272 -21.19 3.01 7.29
N ASP A 273 -21.58 3.62 8.41
CA ASP A 273 -22.71 4.55 8.49
C ASP A 273 -22.47 5.76 7.55
N GLN A 274 -21.24 6.25 7.56
CA GLN A 274 -20.77 7.30 6.65
C GLN A 274 -19.58 6.80 5.88
N PRO A 275 -19.68 6.68 4.55
CA PRO A 275 -18.55 6.31 3.69
C PRO A 275 -17.38 7.27 3.89
N VAL A 276 -16.15 6.72 3.93
CA VAL A 276 -14.92 7.50 4.15
C VAL A 276 -14.18 7.66 2.82
N PRO A 277 -13.90 8.91 2.36
CA PRO A 277 -13.10 9.14 1.17
C PRO A 277 -11.73 8.47 1.28
N VAL A 278 -11.29 7.83 0.19
CA VAL A 278 -9.97 7.23 0.06
C VAL A 278 -9.26 7.79 -1.16
N TYR A 279 -8.03 8.24 -0.96
CA TYR A 279 -7.17 8.78 -2.01
C TYR A 279 -5.95 7.90 -2.16
N ILE A 280 -5.78 7.33 -3.34
CA ILE A 280 -4.55 6.63 -3.72
C ILE A 280 -3.73 7.61 -4.54
N LEU A 281 -2.65 8.11 -3.96
CA LEU A 281 -1.84 9.21 -4.45
C LEU A 281 -0.45 8.74 -4.85
N TYR A 282 0.20 9.52 -5.71
CA TYR A 282 1.59 9.33 -6.07
C TYR A 282 2.33 10.66 -5.88
N ARG A 283 2.87 10.88 -4.68
CA ARG A 283 3.58 12.09 -4.31
C ARG A 283 5.04 11.76 -4.02
N THR A 284 5.91 12.27 -4.86
CA THR A 284 7.36 12.12 -4.73
C THR A 284 8.02 13.34 -4.07
N ALA A 285 7.32 14.49 -4.03
CA ALA A 285 7.66 15.63 -3.19
C ALA A 285 6.39 16.20 -2.54
N PHE A 286 6.46 16.51 -1.25
CA PHE A 286 5.36 17.12 -0.51
C PHE A 286 5.85 17.73 0.81
N VAL A 287 5.09 18.69 1.32
CA VAL A 287 5.29 19.23 2.66
C VAL A 287 4.46 18.40 3.63
N ASN A 288 5.11 17.85 4.66
CA ASN A 288 4.42 17.16 5.75
C ASN A 288 3.74 18.24 6.63
N PRO A 289 2.41 18.18 6.83
CA PRO A 289 1.70 19.19 7.58
C PRO A 289 2.01 19.17 9.09
N GLU A 290 2.57 18.08 9.63
CA GLU A 290 2.86 17.95 11.05
C GLU A 290 4.13 18.71 11.45
N ASP A 291 5.16 18.71 10.61
CA ASP A 291 6.45 19.34 10.88
C ASP A 291 6.82 20.46 9.90
N ASN A 292 5.93 20.75 8.95
CA ASN A 292 6.13 21.72 7.86
C ASN A 292 7.43 21.50 7.07
N THR A 293 7.88 20.26 6.98
CA THR A 293 9.12 19.87 6.32
C THR A 293 8.84 19.32 4.93
N LEU A 294 9.71 19.65 3.98
CA LEU A 294 9.65 19.13 2.62
C LEU A 294 10.30 17.74 2.55
N TYR A 295 9.53 16.78 2.06
CA TYR A 295 9.94 15.39 1.85
C TYR A 295 10.12 15.10 0.36
N PHE A 296 11.11 14.26 0.04
CA PHE A 296 11.39 13.77 -1.31
C PHE A 296 11.44 12.24 -1.29
N TYR A 297 10.63 11.62 -2.14
CA TYR A 297 10.58 10.18 -2.27
C TYR A 297 11.03 9.74 -3.67
N GLU A 298 11.47 8.51 -3.78
CA GLU A 298 11.88 7.91 -5.03
C GLU A 298 10.70 7.73 -5.99
N ASP A 299 10.94 7.93 -7.29
CA ASP A 299 9.95 7.70 -8.35
C ASP A 299 9.84 6.21 -8.69
N VAL A 300 9.23 5.43 -7.78
CA VAL A 300 9.17 3.95 -7.81
C VAL A 300 8.61 3.39 -9.13
N TYR A 301 7.67 4.12 -9.76
CA TYR A 301 7.01 3.71 -11.00
C TYR A 301 7.45 4.50 -12.23
N GLY A 302 8.42 5.41 -12.11
CA GLY A 302 8.87 6.25 -13.22
C GLY A 302 7.85 7.27 -13.70
N ARG A 303 6.87 7.65 -12.87
CA ARG A 303 5.78 8.58 -13.25
C ARG A 303 6.19 10.04 -13.25
N ASP A 304 7.23 10.41 -12.51
CA ASP A 304 7.79 11.75 -12.55
C ASP A 304 8.40 12.02 -13.92
N LYS A 305 9.18 11.07 -14.42
CA LYS A 305 9.80 11.16 -15.75
C LYS A 305 8.76 11.35 -16.87
N LEU A 306 7.63 10.64 -16.79
CA LEU A 306 6.54 10.77 -17.76
C LEU A 306 5.90 12.16 -17.71
N LEU A 307 5.64 12.67 -16.50
CA LEU A 307 5.00 13.98 -16.31
C LEU A 307 5.98 15.12 -16.61
N ALA A 308 7.27 14.99 -16.25
CA ALA A 308 8.32 15.93 -16.62
C ALA A 308 8.37 16.16 -18.13
N LYS A 309 8.40 15.06 -18.90
CA LYS A 309 8.37 15.15 -20.37
C LYS A 309 7.15 15.90 -20.91
N ALA A 310 5.99 15.75 -20.27
CA ALA A 310 4.77 16.44 -20.66
C ALA A 310 4.77 17.94 -20.28
N LEU A 311 5.39 18.30 -19.14
CA LEU A 311 5.43 19.68 -18.65
C LEU A 311 6.55 20.51 -19.24
N PHE A 312 7.74 19.92 -19.40
CA PHE A 312 8.96 20.66 -19.74
C PHE A 312 9.46 20.37 -21.18
N GLY A 313 8.91 19.36 -21.87
CA GLY A 313 9.29 18.98 -23.23
C GLY A 313 10.29 17.82 -23.32
N PRO A 314 10.63 17.39 -24.55
CA PRO A 314 11.43 16.18 -24.79
C PRO A 314 12.93 16.38 -24.55
N GLY A 315 13.37 16.64 -23.38
CA GLY A 315 14.79 16.87 -23.03
C GLY A 315 15.03 17.07 -21.55
N SER A 316 13.97 17.07 -20.78
CA SER A 316 13.96 17.21 -19.32
C SER A 316 13.92 15.86 -18.61
#